data_e791b189ce9a215cda41fe85e1fb1687
#
_entry.id   e791b189ce9a215cda41fe85e1fb1687
#
_cell.length_a   1.000
_cell.length_b   1.000
_cell.length_c   1.000
_cell.angle_alpha   90.00
_cell.angle_beta   90.00
_cell.angle_gamma   90.00
#
_symmetry.space_group_name_H-M   'P 1'
#
loop_
_entity.id
_entity.type
_entity.pdbx_description
1 polymer ?
#
loop_
_entity_poly.entity_id
_entity_poly.type
_entity_poly.pdbx_seq_one_letter_code
_entity_poly.pdbx_strand_id
1 'polypeptide(L)'
;ISYNLIESGLLFKKDSTNLWSHPKAQIVTNINFQHQDWVNPKTIREICNQKVGNLSKNTTIYIAPQNTKTLKIIKEILKKNPSKKIYSNSWSVIKKNKKNIFKYKKTLIPIKTKFIKSNALISNLCLSIKVALDLGVKKKTIIKTIPKIKFEGRVQYLNKGKLKKLLYNKEKLLIDGCHSQE
;
A
#
# COMPACT_ATOMS: atom_id res chain seq x y z
N ILE A 1 -21.28 -8.83 4.00
CA ILE A 1 -20.12 -9.51 3.39
C ILE A 1 -18.94 -9.30 4.31
N SER A 2 -18.36 -10.39 4.79
CA SER A 2 -17.16 -10.39 5.63
C SER A 2 -15.95 -10.64 4.74
N TYR A 3 -14.90 -9.83 4.90
CA TYR A 3 -13.61 -10.05 4.27
C TYR A 3 -12.55 -10.22 5.35
N ASN A 4 -11.66 -11.17 5.17
CA ASN A 4 -10.43 -11.28 5.95
C ASN A 4 -9.32 -10.57 5.17
N LEU A 5 -8.66 -9.62 5.81
CA LEU A 5 -7.48 -8.97 5.27
C LEU A 5 -6.25 -9.61 5.92
N ILE A 6 -5.42 -10.24 5.11
CA ILE A 6 -4.23 -10.96 5.56
C ILE A 6 -3.01 -10.19 5.07
N GLU A 7 -2.17 -9.74 5.99
CA GLU A 7 -0.88 -9.15 5.68
C GLU A 7 0.20 -10.23 5.73
N SER A 8 0.99 -10.35 4.65
CA SER A 8 2.17 -11.21 4.67
C SER A 8 3.28 -10.60 5.52
N GLY A 9 4.11 -11.45 6.12
CA GLY A 9 5.27 -11.01 6.85
C GLY A 9 6.36 -10.43 5.94
N LEU A 10 7.59 -10.95 6.07
CA LEU A 10 8.75 -10.38 5.40
C LEU A 10 8.77 -10.62 3.88
N LEU A 11 8.57 -11.88 3.47
CA LEU A 11 8.63 -12.37 2.08
C LEU A 11 7.49 -13.37 1.86
N PHE A 12 6.71 -13.16 0.81
CA PHE A 12 5.47 -13.91 0.61
C PHE A 12 5.65 -15.38 0.19
N LYS A 13 6.69 -15.72 -0.57
CA LYS A 13 6.85 -17.04 -1.21
C LYS A 13 6.81 -18.22 -0.23
N LYS A 14 7.46 -18.06 0.94
CA LYS A 14 7.52 -19.06 2.02
C LYS A 14 6.83 -18.59 3.30
N ASP A 15 5.93 -17.62 3.18
CA ASP A 15 5.22 -17.04 4.30
C ASP A 15 4.07 -17.95 4.73
N SER A 16 3.83 -18.05 6.04
CA SER A 16 2.71 -18.83 6.60
C SER A 16 1.33 -18.34 6.16
N THR A 17 1.25 -17.10 5.69
CA THR A 17 0.02 -16.52 5.14
C THR A 17 -0.22 -16.88 3.67
N ASN A 18 0.72 -17.57 3.00
CA ASN A 18 0.57 -18.03 1.61
C ASN A 18 -0.15 -19.39 1.53
N LEU A 19 -1.36 -19.47 2.08
CA LEU A 19 -2.14 -20.69 2.20
C LEU A 19 -3.29 -20.79 1.21
N TRP A 20 -3.79 -19.65 0.72
CA TRP A 20 -5.01 -19.63 -0.08
C TRP A 20 -4.72 -19.68 -1.58
N SER A 21 -5.27 -20.69 -2.24
CA SER A 21 -5.18 -20.84 -3.71
C SER A 21 -6.08 -19.83 -4.47
N HIS A 22 -7.16 -19.37 -3.84
CA HIS A 22 -8.17 -18.50 -4.46
C HIS A 22 -8.51 -17.28 -3.59
N PRO A 23 -7.54 -16.42 -3.25
CA PRO A 23 -7.83 -15.19 -2.54
C PRO A 23 -8.70 -14.27 -3.43
N LYS A 24 -9.59 -13.50 -2.81
CA LYS A 24 -10.48 -12.58 -3.54
C LYS A 24 -9.72 -11.49 -4.30
N ALA A 25 -8.62 -11.05 -3.75
CA ALA A 25 -7.67 -10.11 -4.34
C ALA A 25 -6.28 -10.31 -3.75
N GLN A 26 -5.24 -9.99 -4.50
CA GLN A 26 -3.86 -9.90 -4.00
C GLN A 26 -3.34 -8.49 -4.22
N ILE A 27 -2.70 -7.93 -3.22
CA ILE A 27 -2.26 -6.55 -3.21
C ILE A 27 -0.75 -6.51 -3.03
N VAL A 28 -0.07 -5.91 -3.99
CA VAL A 28 1.37 -5.68 -3.99
C VAL A 28 1.62 -4.21 -3.75
N THR A 29 2.11 -3.86 -2.58
CA THR A 29 2.54 -2.51 -2.23
C THR A 29 3.86 -2.16 -2.93
N ASN A 30 4.42 -0.98 -2.67
CA ASN A 30 5.71 -0.63 -3.23
C ASN A 30 6.80 -1.61 -2.76
N ILE A 31 7.65 -2.07 -3.68
CA ILE A 31 8.77 -2.98 -3.42
C ILE A 31 10.07 -2.22 -3.61
N ASN A 32 10.83 -2.11 -2.53
CA ASN A 32 12.12 -1.44 -2.47
C ASN A 32 13.23 -2.43 -2.15
N PHE A 33 14.48 -1.98 -2.22
CA PHE A 33 15.65 -2.78 -1.87
C PHE A 33 15.77 -2.89 -0.34
N GLN A 34 14.84 -3.64 0.26
CA GLN A 34 14.74 -3.92 1.68
C GLN A 34 14.79 -5.43 1.91
N HIS A 35 15.13 -5.85 3.12
CA HIS A 35 15.17 -7.27 3.49
C HIS A 35 16.18 -8.08 2.66
N GLN A 36 17.22 -7.45 2.17
CA GLN A 36 18.26 -8.08 1.36
C GLN A 36 18.99 -9.21 2.09
N ASP A 37 19.04 -9.17 3.42
CA ASP A 37 19.70 -10.19 4.23
C ASP A 37 18.95 -11.53 4.28
N TRP A 38 17.70 -11.50 3.84
CA TRP A 38 16.83 -12.69 3.81
C TRP A 38 16.70 -13.31 2.42
N VAL A 39 17.43 -12.79 1.43
CA VAL A 39 17.39 -13.29 0.05
C VAL A 39 18.79 -13.57 -0.48
N ASN A 40 18.89 -14.62 -1.32
CA ASN A 40 20.13 -14.96 -2.01
C ASN A 40 19.79 -15.30 -3.48
N PRO A 41 20.36 -14.60 -4.46
CA PRO A 41 21.29 -13.46 -4.33
C PRO A 41 20.61 -12.18 -3.79
N LYS A 42 21.39 -11.32 -3.12
CA LYS A 42 20.96 -10.03 -2.56
C LYS A 42 20.65 -9.01 -3.67
N THR A 43 19.56 -9.21 -4.40
CA THR A 43 19.15 -8.37 -5.53
C THR A 43 17.69 -7.96 -5.45
N ILE A 44 17.35 -6.81 -6.05
CA ILE A 44 15.95 -6.39 -6.17
C ILE A 44 15.11 -7.40 -6.96
N ARG A 45 15.70 -8.13 -7.91
CA ARG A 45 15.03 -9.19 -8.66
C ARG A 45 14.60 -10.33 -7.74
N GLU A 46 15.49 -10.76 -6.86
CA GLU A 46 15.16 -11.85 -5.92
C GLU A 46 14.13 -11.39 -4.89
N ILE A 47 14.22 -10.16 -4.39
CA ILE A 47 13.19 -9.58 -3.52
C ILE A 47 11.83 -9.58 -4.23
N CYS A 48 11.77 -9.15 -5.50
CA CYS A 48 10.53 -9.23 -6.28
C CYS A 48 10.05 -10.67 -6.46
N ASN A 49 10.95 -11.60 -6.77
CA ASN A 49 10.61 -13.01 -6.93
C ASN A 49 9.99 -13.60 -5.65
N GLN A 50 10.57 -13.30 -4.49
CA GLN A 50 10.04 -13.73 -3.20
C GLN A 50 8.66 -13.11 -2.89
N LYS A 51 8.44 -11.84 -3.27
CA LYS A 51 7.18 -11.13 -2.96
C LYS A 51 6.05 -11.40 -3.97
N VAL A 52 6.36 -11.65 -5.24
CA VAL A 52 5.32 -11.79 -6.29
C VAL A 52 5.39 -13.11 -7.07
N GLY A 53 6.47 -13.89 -6.95
CA GLY A 53 6.66 -15.10 -7.75
C GLY A 53 5.66 -16.23 -7.45
N ASN A 54 5.08 -16.23 -6.25
CA ASN A 54 4.13 -17.26 -5.79
C ASN A 54 2.70 -16.72 -5.63
N LEU A 55 2.37 -15.59 -6.27
CA LEU A 55 1.01 -15.08 -6.25
C LEU A 55 0.05 -16.07 -6.94
N SER A 56 -1.12 -16.24 -6.35
CA SER A 56 -2.17 -17.11 -6.85
C SER A 56 -2.54 -16.80 -8.29
N LYS A 57 -2.89 -17.84 -9.05
CA LYS A 57 -3.15 -17.74 -10.51
C LYS A 57 -4.61 -17.39 -10.85
N ASN A 58 -5.52 -17.44 -9.89
CA ASN A 58 -6.96 -17.33 -10.13
C ASN A 58 -7.58 -16.13 -9.38
N THR A 59 -6.91 -14.99 -9.43
CA THR A 59 -7.35 -13.79 -8.71
C THR A 59 -6.99 -12.51 -9.46
N THR A 60 -7.43 -11.37 -8.96
CA THR A 60 -6.95 -10.08 -9.45
C THR A 60 -5.76 -9.62 -8.60
N ILE A 61 -4.65 -9.26 -9.24
CA ILE A 61 -3.44 -8.74 -8.62
C ILE A 61 -3.43 -7.23 -8.82
N TYR A 62 -3.42 -6.48 -7.71
CA TYR A 62 -3.30 -5.02 -7.70
C TYR A 62 -1.89 -4.62 -7.34
N ILE A 63 -1.28 -3.76 -8.15
CA ILE A 63 0.13 -3.38 -8.02
C ILE A 63 0.22 -1.88 -7.82
N ALA A 64 0.74 -1.48 -6.65
CA ALA A 64 1.04 -0.08 -6.30
C ALA A 64 2.05 0.53 -7.29
N PRO A 65 2.22 1.86 -7.30
CA PRO A 65 3.33 2.49 -8.00
C PRO A 65 4.67 1.87 -7.60
N GLN A 66 5.49 1.60 -8.59
CA GLN A 66 6.84 1.04 -8.46
C GLN A 66 7.82 1.95 -9.20
N ASN A 67 9.10 1.93 -8.83
CA ASN A 67 10.10 2.50 -9.72
C ASN A 67 10.19 1.70 -11.03
N THR A 68 10.69 2.32 -12.08
CA THR A 68 10.69 1.75 -13.43
C THR A 68 11.40 0.39 -13.51
N LYS A 69 12.54 0.24 -12.83
CA LYS A 69 13.33 -1.01 -12.80
C LYS A 69 12.55 -2.13 -12.10
N THR A 70 12.02 -1.84 -10.92
CA THR A 70 11.21 -2.79 -10.13
C THR A 70 9.93 -3.20 -10.89
N LEU A 71 9.25 -2.24 -11.53
CA LEU A 71 8.05 -2.53 -12.32
C LEU A 71 8.34 -3.47 -13.50
N LYS A 72 9.46 -3.26 -14.19
CA LYS A 72 9.91 -4.16 -15.28
C LYS A 72 10.10 -5.58 -14.77
N ILE A 73 10.80 -5.75 -13.66
CA ILE A 73 11.05 -7.05 -13.04
C ILE A 73 9.73 -7.73 -12.63
N ILE A 74 8.84 -7.00 -11.96
CA ILE A 74 7.52 -7.54 -11.56
C ILE A 74 6.73 -8.01 -12.79
N LYS A 75 6.71 -7.22 -13.87
CA LYS A 75 6.03 -7.61 -15.12
C LYS A 75 6.61 -8.88 -15.73
N GLU A 76 7.93 -9.03 -15.73
CA GLU A 76 8.63 -10.23 -16.21
C GLU A 76 8.24 -11.45 -15.37
N ILE A 77 8.31 -11.36 -14.05
CA ILE A 77 7.93 -12.46 -13.14
C ILE A 77 6.47 -12.86 -13.34
N LEU A 78 5.58 -11.88 -13.43
CA LEU A 78 4.14 -12.13 -13.57
C LEU A 78 3.70 -12.45 -15.00
N LYS A 79 4.60 -12.49 -15.99
CA LYS A 79 4.26 -12.76 -17.39
C LYS A 79 3.54 -14.11 -17.55
N LYS A 80 3.99 -15.13 -16.84
CA LYS A 80 3.42 -16.49 -16.87
C LYS A 80 2.23 -16.69 -15.91
N ASN A 81 1.90 -15.71 -15.10
CA ASN A 81 0.74 -15.79 -14.20
C ASN A 81 -0.51 -15.32 -14.98
N PRO A 82 -1.56 -16.14 -15.15
CA PRO A 82 -2.75 -15.80 -15.94
C PRO A 82 -3.68 -14.80 -15.26
N SER A 83 -3.50 -14.52 -13.99
CA SER A 83 -4.32 -13.58 -13.22
C SER A 83 -4.41 -12.21 -13.87
N LYS A 84 -5.53 -11.54 -13.72
CA LYS A 84 -5.69 -10.13 -14.11
C LYS A 84 -4.76 -9.24 -13.29
N LYS A 85 -3.93 -8.43 -13.94
CA LYS A 85 -3.04 -7.46 -13.29
C LYS A 85 -3.62 -6.05 -13.46
N ILE A 86 -3.76 -5.33 -12.36
CA ILE A 86 -4.20 -3.93 -12.33
C ILE A 86 -3.05 -3.10 -11.77
N TYR A 87 -2.43 -2.33 -12.65
CA TYR A 87 -1.30 -1.45 -12.32
C TYR A 87 -1.77 -0.05 -11.94
N SER A 88 -0.91 0.66 -11.23
CA SER A 88 -1.18 2.01 -10.71
C SER A 88 -1.47 3.07 -11.79
N ASN A 89 -1.10 2.83 -13.04
CA ASN A 89 -1.46 3.73 -14.15
C ASN A 89 -2.96 3.68 -14.52
N SER A 90 -3.72 2.74 -13.96
CA SER A 90 -5.17 2.67 -14.16
C SER A 90 -5.96 3.72 -13.36
N TRP A 91 -5.33 4.37 -12.37
CA TRP A 91 -5.90 5.48 -11.60
C TRP A 91 -4.87 6.59 -11.44
N SER A 92 -5.30 7.76 -11.00
CA SER A 92 -4.41 8.89 -10.73
C SER A 92 -4.83 9.66 -9.49
N VAL A 93 -3.90 10.45 -8.98
CA VAL A 93 -4.18 11.48 -7.96
C VAL A 93 -4.04 12.83 -8.63
N ILE A 94 -5.12 13.60 -8.64
CA ILE A 94 -5.12 14.98 -9.12
C ILE A 94 -5.16 15.95 -7.93
N LYS A 95 -4.42 17.04 -8.03
CA LYS A 95 -4.46 18.13 -7.05
C LYS A 95 -5.39 19.23 -7.55
N LYS A 96 -6.42 19.57 -6.79
CA LYS A 96 -7.31 20.70 -7.06
C LYS A 96 -7.48 21.51 -5.77
N ASN A 97 -7.18 22.81 -5.80
CA ASN A 97 -7.26 23.71 -4.64
C ASN A 97 -6.53 23.11 -3.39
N LYS A 98 -5.27 22.69 -3.56
CA LYS A 98 -4.44 22.05 -2.51
C LYS A 98 -5.03 20.75 -1.92
N LYS A 99 -6.06 20.18 -2.54
CA LYS A 99 -6.68 18.92 -2.10
C LYS A 99 -6.34 17.79 -3.08
N ASN A 100 -6.01 16.63 -2.56
CA ASN A 100 -5.81 15.42 -3.36
C ASN A 100 -7.16 14.80 -3.68
N ILE A 101 -7.34 14.37 -4.93
CA ILE A 101 -8.53 13.69 -5.41
C ILE A 101 -8.08 12.42 -6.14
N PHE A 102 -8.56 11.28 -5.69
CA PHE A 102 -8.43 10.03 -6.43
C PHE A 102 -9.34 10.07 -7.66
N LYS A 103 -8.78 9.75 -8.83
CA LYS A 103 -9.52 9.68 -10.10
C LYS A 103 -9.37 8.30 -10.73
N TYR A 104 -10.49 7.67 -11.03
CA TYR A 104 -10.56 6.42 -11.79
C TYR A 104 -11.75 6.44 -12.72
N LYS A 105 -11.52 6.41 -14.04
CA LYS A 105 -12.57 6.63 -15.05
C LYS A 105 -13.37 7.91 -14.75
N LYS A 106 -14.69 7.81 -14.64
CA LYS A 106 -15.59 8.93 -14.26
C LYS A 106 -15.71 9.10 -12.73
N THR A 107 -15.06 8.23 -11.92
CA THR A 107 -15.15 8.30 -10.46
C THR A 107 -14.09 9.25 -9.91
N LEU A 108 -14.55 10.23 -9.13
CA LEU A 108 -13.72 11.16 -8.37
C LEU A 108 -14.01 10.97 -6.88
N ILE A 109 -12.98 10.78 -6.05
CA ILE A 109 -13.09 10.63 -4.60
C ILE A 109 -12.13 11.60 -3.93
N PRO A 110 -12.62 12.59 -3.18
CA PRO A 110 -11.76 13.52 -2.44
C PRO A 110 -11.05 12.79 -1.31
N ILE A 111 -9.73 12.99 -1.23
CA ILE A 111 -8.89 12.47 -0.15
C ILE A 111 -8.85 13.52 0.97
N LYS A 112 -9.83 13.45 1.88
CA LYS A 112 -9.92 14.33 3.05
C LYS A 112 -9.40 13.56 4.26
N THR A 113 -8.12 13.73 4.60
CA THR A 113 -7.53 13.10 5.78
C THR A 113 -6.57 14.05 6.49
N LYS A 114 -6.58 13.99 7.82
CA LYS A 114 -5.65 14.74 8.69
C LYS A 114 -4.37 13.94 8.98
N PHE A 115 -4.42 12.62 8.81
CA PHE A 115 -3.39 11.69 9.28
C PHE A 115 -2.48 11.17 8.17
N ILE A 116 -2.90 11.23 6.91
CA ILE A 116 -2.13 10.75 5.77
C ILE A 116 -1.43 11.95 5.13
N LYS A 117 -0.14 12.12 5.39
CA LYS A 117 0.64 13.27 4.95
C LYS A 117 1.71 12.94 3.93
N SER A 118 2.28 11.71 3.98
CA SER A 118 3.31 11.31 3.02
C SER A 118 2.73 10.86 1.68
N ASN A 119 3.50 11.02 0.61
CA ASN A 119 3.13 10.54 -0.73
C ASN A 119 2.96 9.01 -0.75
N ALA A 120 3.77 8.27 0.01
CA ALA A 120 3.66 6.82 0.12
C ALA A 120 2.32 6.40 0.71
N LEU A 121 1.88 7.03 1.81
CA LEU A 121 0.58 6.76 2.42
C LEU A 121 -0.59 7.17 1.52
N ILE A 122 -0.47 8.25 0.75
CA ILE A 122 -1.48 8.65 -0.24
C ILE A 122 -1.56 7.58 -1.34
N SER A 123 -0.42 7.09 -1.81
CA SER A 123 -0.35 6.03 -2.81
C SER A 123 -1.03 4.74 -2.33
N ASN A 124 -0.71 4.31 -1.11
CA ASN A 124 -1.34 3.13 -0.50
C ASN A 124 -2.85 3.31 -0.30
N LEU A 125 -3.29 4.51 0.09
CA LEU A 125 -4.72 4.84 0.17
C LEU A 125 -5.40 4.74 -1.19
N CYS A 126 -4.78 5.25 -2.25
CA CYS A 126 -5.33 5.17 -3.60
C CYS A 126 -5.44 3.73 -4.10
N LEU A 127 -4.45 2.90 -3.81
CA LEU A 127 -4.50 1.46 -4.07
C LEU A 127 -5.67 0.82 -3.31
N SER A 128 -5.83 1.11 -2.03
CA SER A 128 -6.94 0.61 -1.19
C SER A 128 -8.30 1.06 -1.72
N ILE A 129 -8.44 2.32 -2.15
CA ILE A 129 -9.66 2.84 -2.79
C ILE A 129 -9.98 2.05 -4.06
N LYS A 130 -8.97 1.80 -4.91
CA LYS A 130 -9.16 1.05 -6.15
C LYS A 130 -9.65 -0.38 -5.88
N VAL A 131 -9.00 -1.09 -4.95
CA VAL A 131 -9.40 -2.43 -4.53
C VAL A 131 -10.84 -2.43 -3.98
N ALA A 132 -11.16 -1.49 -3.08
CA ALA A 132 -12.49 -1.37 -2.49
C ALA A 132 -13.58 -1.14 -3.54
N LEU A 133 -13.33 -0.27 -4.53
CA LEU A 133 -14.27 -0.04 -5.64
C LEU A 133 -14.50 -1.31 -6.47
N ASP A 134 -13.43 -2.02 -6.80
CA ASP A 134 -13.52 -3.25 -7.60
C ASP A 134 -14.20 -4.40 -6.83
N LEU A 135 -14.09 -4.41 -5.51
CA LEU A 135 -14.81 -5.33 -4.63
C LEU A 135 -16.27 -4.89 -4.34
N GLY A 136 -16.76 -3.84 -4.99
CA GLY A 136 -18.16 -3.40 -4.91
C GLY A 136 -18.48 -2.48 -3.73
N VAL A 137 -17.47 -1.95 -3.03
CA VAL A 137 -17.73 -0.98 -1.95
C VAL A 137 -18.24 0.33 -2.55
N LYS A 138 -19.40 0.78 -2.07
CA LYS A 138 -20.04 2.00 -2.57
C LYS A 138 -19.15 3.23 -2.34
N LYS A 139 -19.04 4.10 -3.35
CA LYS A 139 -18.29 5.36 -3.29
C LYS A 139 -18.62 6.18 -2.03
N LYS A 140 -19.90 6.28 -1.65
CA LYS A 140 -20.34 7.00 -0.44
C LYS A 140 -19.68 6.44 0.83
N THR A 141 -19.58 5.12 0.95
CA THR A 141 -18.92 4.45 2.08
C THR A 141 -17.43 4.79 2.12
N ILE A 142 -16.73 4.72 0.99
CA ILE A 142 -15.31 5.05 0.90
C ILE A 142 -15.08 6.50 1.35
N ILE A 143 -15.84 7.46 0.81
CA ILE A 143 -15.73 8.89 1.18
C ILE A 143 -15.95 9.10 2.69
N LYS A 144 -16.92 8.40 3.30
CA LYS A 144 -17.21 8.49 4.73
C LYS A 144 -16.09 7.87 5.60
N THR A 145 -15.36 6.89 5.08
CA THR A 145 -14.32 6.15 5.81
C THR A 145 -12.97 6.86 5.78
N ILE A 146 -12.58 7.49 4.66
CA ILE A 146 -11.26 8.13 4.49
C ILE A 146 -10.90 9.08 5.67
N PRO A 147 -11.76 9.98 6.16
CA PRO A 147 -11.42 10.87 7.26
C PRO A 147 -11.15 10.16 8.59
N LYS A 148 -11.60 8.92 8.73
CA LYS A 148 -11.47 8.12 9.96
C LYS A 148 -10.19 7.29 10.00
N ILE A 149 -9.47 7.18 8.87
CA ILE A 149 -8.24 6.41 8.77
C ILE A 149 -7.15 7.10 9.59
N LYS A 150 -6.55 6.35 10.50
CA LYS A 150 -5.41 6.75 11.32
C LYS A 150 -4.31 5.72 11.14
N PHE A 151 -3.07 6.20 11.11
CA PHE A 151 -1.88 5.35 11.16
C PHE A 151 -1.05 5.81 12.36
N GLU A 152 -1.02 4.99 13.39
CA GLU A 152 -0.18 5.23 14.56
C GLU A 152 1.28 4.90 14.21
N GLY A 153 2.20 5.72 14.71
CA GLY A 153 3.63 5.56 14.44
C GLY A 153 4.05 5.85 12.99
N ARG A 154 3.26 6.55 12.19
CA ARG A 154 3.61 7.00 10.83
C ARG A 154 3.42 8.51 10.72
N VAL A 155 4.53 9.26 10.76
CA VAL A 155 4.57 10.75 10.77
C VAL A 155 3.54 11.31 11.78
N GLN A 156 3.51 10.72 12.96
CA GLN A 156 2.52 11.00 13.99
C GLN A 156 3.05 12.03 14.99
N TYR A 157 2.35 13.18 15.11
CA TYR A 157 2.60 14.12 16.19
C TYR A 157 1.85 13.70 17.45
N LEU A 158 2.59 13.52 18.55
CA LEU A 158 2.00 13.27 19.86
C LEU A 158 1.69 14.59 20.55
N ASN A 159 0.40 14.86 20.76
CA ASN A 159 -0.08 16.08 21.40
C ASN A 159 -0.45 15.87 22.88
N LYS A 160 -0.39 14.63 23.37
CA LYS A 160 -0.73 14.26 24.76
C LYS A 160 0.05 13.02 25.21
N GLY A 161 0.03 12.73 26.51
CA GLY A 161 0.69 11.58 27.10
C GLY A 161 1.95 11.94 27.90
N LYS A 162 2.56 10.95 28.58
CA LYS A 162 3.71 11.16 29.48
C LYS A 162 4.90 11.82 28.75
N LEU A 163 5.28 11.29 27.58
CA LEU A 163 6.39 11.84 26.80
C LEU A 163 6.16 13.31 26.38
N LYS A 164 4.91 13.67 26.02
CA LYS A 164 4.61 15.07 25.65
C LYS A 164 4.75 16.02 26.84
N LYS A 165 4.50 15.56 28.06
CA LYS A 165 4.67 16.36 29.27
C LYS A 165 6.12 16.70 29.61
N LEU A 166 7.08 15.95 29.09
CA LEU A 166 8.51 16.17 29.27
C LEU A 166 9.09 17.23 28.31
N LEU A 167 8.31 17.67 27.34
CA LEU A 167 8.73 18.63 26.33
C LEU A 167 8.44 20.07 26.78
N TYR A 168 9.30 21.00 26.38
CA TYR A 168 9.04 22.43 26.51
C TYR A 168 7.88 22.87 25.59
N ASN A 169 7.26 24.01 25.92
CA ASN A 169 6.02 24.47 25.24
C ASN A 169 6.11 24.58 23.71
N LYS A 170 7.30 24.89 23.16
CA LYS A 170 7.50 25.03 21.70
C LYS A 170 7.93 23.74 21.00
N GLU A 171 8.25 22.68 21.74
CA GLU A 171 8.71 21.42 21.19
C GLU A 171 7.55 20.55 20.73
N LYS A 172 7.80 19.81 19.65
CA LYS A 172 6.83 18.88 19.06
C LYS A 172 7.45 17.48 19.06
N LEU A 173 6.69 16.50 19.50
CA LEU A 173 7.09 15.10 19.46
C LEU A 173 6.51 14.45 18.20
N LEU A 174 7.39 14.01 17.31
CA LEU A 174 7.05 13.23 16.12
C LEU A 174 7.50 11.79 16.32
N ILE A 175 6.59 10.84 16.04
CA ILE A 175 6.91 9.41 15.98
C ILE A 175 6.75 8.93 14.54
N ASP A 176 7.78 8.24 14.05
CA ASP A 176 7.74 7.54 12.78
C ASP A 176 8.48 6.21 12.90
N GLY A 177 7.81 5.13 12.48
CA GLY A 177 8.39 3.80 12.38
C GLY A 177 9.11 3.56 11.05
N CYS A 178 9.73 4.60 10.48
CA CYS A 178 10.54 4.44 9.27
C CYS A 178 11.77 3.58 9.58
N HIS A 179 12.06 2.64 8.70
CA HIS A 179 13.17 1.70 8.83
C HIS A 179 13.85 1.44 7.48
N SER A 180 13.64 2.32 6.52
CA SER A 180 14.26 2.29 5.20
C SER A 180 14.56 3.71 4.71
N GLN A 181 15.48 3.84 3.77
CA GLN A 181 15.94 5.13 3.23
C GLN A 181 14.98 5.79 2.24
N GLU A 182 13.76 5.27 2.07
CA GLU A 182 12.77 5.82 1.11
C GLU A 182 11.56 6.44 1.80
#